data_302e0184a3843de3402b402890c264f0
#
_entry.id   302e0184a3843de3402b402890c264f0
#
_cell.length_a   1.000
_cell.length_b   1.000
_cell.length_c   1.000
_cell.angle_alpha   90.00
_cell.angle_beta   90.00
_cell.angle_gamma   90.00
#
_symmetry.space_group_name_H-M   'P 1'
#
loop_
_entity.id
_entity.type
_entity.pdbx_description
1 polymer ?
#
loop_
_entity_poly.entity_id
_entity_poly.type
_entity_poly.pdbx_seq_one_letter_code
_entity_poly.pdbx_strand_id
1 'polypeptide(L)'
;MALWNRAGTYYVKLTAPDGTLIRRSTGTSDRRKAEEYHDKLKAELWDLARLKRKPKRTWDEAALRWLKEKAHKKSYRDDVSRIRWFTKHLRGRTLDQVSRDMIDGIISRHHARSSDRTKDLYVALIRAMFRMAQREWEWIDQIPAFKTYARGGKVRVRYLTHDQAEALMDRLPDHQREVVMFALATGLRQGNILDLTWDRVDTARRIATIQHGDTKNGDALGVPLNDVALGVLARQRGKHKTHVFTWRGRPLRNANNKTWRAALKACGIEDFRWHDLRHTWASWLRQNDVPTWVLQELGGWKSETMVRRYAHMSVKHLQPYADQLIFPVTPENPPKPQKAAEPAGHKNGHSECRPRLTLVAGTDLNH
;
A
#
# COMPACT_ATOMS: atom_id res chain seq x y z
N MET A 1 -36.88 -20.11 40.37
CA MET A 1 -36.62 -20.20 38.90
C MET A 1 -37.86 -19.69 38.19
N ALA A 2 -37.75 -18.63 37.38
CA ALA A 2 -38.95 -18.11 36.68
C ALA A 2 -38.86 -18.46 35.18
N LEU A 3 -39.17 -19.72 34.89
CA LEU A 3 -39.42 -20.23 33.54
C LEU A 3 -40.92 -20.33 33.32
N TRP A 4 -41.42 -19.86 32.19
CA TRP A 4 -42.83 -20.09 31.81
C TRP A 4 -42.92 -20.47 30.33
N ASN A 5 -43.92 -21.24 29.99
CA ASN A 5 -44.21 -21.64 28.62
C ASN A 5 -45.26 -20.72 28.02
N ARG A 6 -45.05 -20.23 26.82
CA ARG A 6 -46.01 -19.46 26.04
C ARG A 6 -46.04 -20.00 24.62
N ALA A 7 -47.16 -20.51 24.19
CA ALA A 7 -47.36 -21.06 22.85
C ALA A 7 -46.25 -22.07 22.44
N GLY A 8 -45.91 -23.01 23.33
CA GLY A 8 -44.97 -24.07 23.07
C GLY A 8 -43.48 -23.67 23.23
N THR A 9 -43.19 -22.41 23.53
CA THR A 9 -41.78 -21.95 23.72
C THR A 9 -41.59 -21.49 25.18
N TYR A 10 -40.45 -21.90 25.79
CA TYR A 10 -40.09 -21.45 27.13
C TYR A 10 -39.49 -20.07 27.12
N TYR A 11 -39.80 -19.30 28.13
CA TYR A 11 -39.27 -17.98 28.42
C TYR A 11 -38.59 -17.94 29.79
N VAL A 12 -37.56 -17.15 29.94
CA VAL A 12 -36.87 -16.89 31.21
C VAL A 12 -37.12 -15.47 31.70
N LYS A 13 -37.29 -15.33 33.02
CA LYS A 13 -37.33 -14.06 33.74
C LYS A 13 -36.21 -14.08 34.77
N LEU A 14 -35.26 -13.16 34.66
CA LEU A 14 -34.13 -13.01 35.56
C LEU A 14 -33.99 -11.58 35.99
N THR A 15 -33.58 -11.36 37.23
CA THR A 15 -33.10 -10.05 37.69
C THR A 15 -31.60 -10.08 37.67
N ALA A 16 -30.98 -9.19 36.87
CA ALA A 16 -29.55 -9.01 36.82
C ALA A 16 -29.02 -8.42 38.15
N PRO A 17 -27.74 -8.57 38.49
CA PRO A 17 -27.14 -8.01 39.72
C PRO A 17 -27.27 -6.51 39.87
N ASP A 18 -27.45 -5.75 38.76
CA ASP A 18 -27.73 -4.31 38.73
C ASP A 18 -29.20 -3.94 38.95
N GLY A 19 -30.06 -4.92 39.23
CA GLY A 19 -31.49 -4.73 39.43
C GLY A 19 -32.32 -4.79 38.13
N THR A 20 -31.71 -4.86 36.97
CA THR A 20 -32.42 -4.89 35.68
C THR A 20 -33.18 -6.19 35.48
N LEU A 21 -34.48 -6.09 35.16
CA LEU A 21 -35.32 -7.23 34.88
C LEU A 21 -35.21 -7.66 33.42
N ILE A 22 -34.73 -8.87 33.19
CA ILE A 22 -34.53 -9.45 31.85
C ILE A 22 -35.59 -10.50 31.57
N ARG A 23 -36.29 -10.35 30.44
CA ARG A 23 -37.23 -11.34 29.91
C ARG A 23 -36.85 -11.74 28.51
N ARG A 24 -36.56 -13.02 28.27
CA ARG A 24 -36.12 -13.52 26.94
C ARG A 24 -36.78 -14.87 26.63
N SER A 25 -37.01 -15.09 25.33
CA SER A 25 -37.33 -16.42 24.81
C SER A 25 -36.07 -17.29 24.86
N THR A 26 -36.22 -18.56 25.24
CA THR A 26 -35.14 -19.55 25.18
C THR A 26 -35.00 -20.16 23.78
N GLY A 27 -35.97 -19.93 22.89
CA GLY A 27 -36.02 -20.54 21.55
C GLY A 27 -36.23 -22.05 21.54
N THR A 28 -36.62 -22.66 22.69
CA THR A 28 -36.85 -24.10 22.79
C THR A 28 -38.16 -24.42 23.49
N SER A 29 -38.77 -25.53 23.09
CA SER A 29 -39.92 -26.16 23.75
C SER A 29 -39.52 -27.22 24.80
N ASP A 30 -38.22 -27.55 24.88
CA ASP A 30 -37.65 -28.48 25.83
C ASP A 30 -37.31 -27.77 27.13
N ARG A 31 -37.93 -28.21 28.23
CA ARG A 31 -37.75 -27.62 29.56
C ARG A 31 -36.31 -27.73 30.05
N ARG A 32 -35.62 -28.85 29.83
CA ARG A 32 -34.24 -29.07 30.28
C ARG A 32 -33.28 -28.11 29.59
N LYS A 33 -33.44 -27.93 28.28
CA LYS A 33 -32.66 -26.96 27.49
C LYS A 33 -32.96 -25.51 27.91
N ALA A 34 -34.18 -25.21 28.29
CA ALA A 34 -34.57 -23.90 28.80
C ALA A 34 -33.95 -23.63 30.19
N GLU A 35 -33.82 -24.64 31.05
CA GLU A 35 -33.10 -24.55 32.32
C GLU A 35 -31.62 -24.33 32.13
N GLU A 36 -30.98 -25.07 31.23
CA GLU A 36 -29.58 -24.83 30.84
C GLU A 36 -29.36 -23.42 30.31
N TYR A 37 -30.27 -22.91 29.48
CA TYR A 37 -30.21 -21.54 28.97
C TYR A 37 -30.34 -20.51 30.10
N HIS A 38 -31.27 -20.72 31.03
CA HIS A 38 -31.45 -19.87 32.20
C HIS A 38 -30.17 -19.79 33.04
N ASP A 39 -29.54 -20.92 33.33
CA ASP A 39 -28.37 -20.99 34.20
C ASP A 39 -27.15 -20.37 33.51
N LYS A 40 -26.97 -20.58 32.21
CA LYS A 40 -25.93 -19.89 31.40
C LYS A 40 -26.14 -18.38 31.41
N LEU A 41 -27.37 -17.91 31.17
CA LEU A 41 -27.69 -16.49 31.17
C LEU A 41 -27.45 -15.85 32.53
N LYS A 42 -27.83 -16.55 33.62
CA LYS A 42 -27.57 -16.11 34.99
C LYS A 42 -26.07 -15.99 35.28
N ALA A 43 -25.30 -16.99 34.89
CA ALA A 43 -23.83 -16.99 35.05
C ALA A 43 -23.19 -15.83 34.25
N GLU A 44 -23.61 -15.62 32.99
CA GLU A 44 -23.11 -14.49 32.15
C GLU A 44 -23.43 -13.13 32.80
N LEU A 45 -24.62 -12.92 33.32
CA LEU A 45 -25.00 -11.67 33.98
C LEU A 45 -24.21 -11.45 35.29
N TRP A 46 -23.92 -12.50 36.01
CA TRP A 46 -23.07 -12.46 37.20
C TRP A 46 -21.63 -12.12 36.88
N ASP A 47 -21.08 -12.77 35.84
CA ASP A 47 -19.72 -12.51 35.32
C ASP A 47 -19.57 -11.07 34.88
N LEU A 48 -20.56 -10.53 34.16
CA LEU A 48 -20.58 -9.13 33.74
C LEU A 48 -20.57 -8.16 34.91
N ALA A 49 -21.43 -8.42 35.93
CA ALA A 49 -21.65 -7.48 37.04
C ALA A 49 -20.57 -7.57 38.13
N ARG A 50 -20.13 -8.80 38.48
CA ARG A 50 -19.21 -9.05 39.60
C ARG A 50 -17.76 -9.19 39.18
N LEU A 51 -17.48 -9.81 38.02
CA LEU A 51 -16.16 -9.98 37.50
C LEU A 51 -15.75 -8.88 36.51
N LYS A 52 -16.63 -7.89 36.28
CA LYS A 52 -16.43 -6.80 35.31
C LYS A 52 -16.01 -7.31 33.92
N ARG A 53 -16.47 -8.53 33.56
CA ARG A 53 -16.19 -9.08 32.23
C ARG A 53 -16.96 -8.29 31.19
N LYS A 54 -16.29 -7.97 30.09
CA LYS A 54 -16.93 -7.25 28.98
C LYS A 54 -17.91 -8.16 28.26
N PRO A 55 -19.08 -7.63 27.80
CA PRO A 55 -20.04 -8.40 27.02
C PRO A 55 -19.38 -8.89 25.72
N LYS A 56 -19.62 -10.16 25.38
CA LYS A 56 -19.11 -10.74 24.13
C LYS A 56 -19.72 -10.03 22.93
N ARG A 57 -18.88 -9.43 22.10
CA ARG A 57 -19.28 -8.73 20.87
C ARG A 57 -18.94 -9.56 19.64
N THR A 58 -19.85 -9.59 18.68
CA THR A 58 -19.68 -10.36 17.45
C THR A 58 -18.87 -9.61 16.40
N TRP A 59 -18.33 -10.37 15.46
CA TRP A 59 -17.72 -9.82 14.23
C TRP A 59 -18.69 -8.90 13.48
N ASP A 60 -19.95 -9.32 13.37
CA ASP A 60 -20.96 -8.57 12.62
C ASP A 60 -21.24 -7.19 13.24
N GLU A 61 -21.31 -7.11 14.58
CA GLU A 61 -21.41 -5.83 15.30
C GLU A 61 -20.19 -4.95 15.06
N ALA A 62 -18.98 -5.52 15.13
CA ALA A 62 -17.75 -4.80 14.89
C ALA A 62 -17.66 -4.28 13.44
N ALA A 63 -18.05 -5.10 12.47
CA ALA A 63 -18.07 -4.75 11.06
C ALA A 63 -19.03 -3.58 10.78
N LEU A 64 -20.25 -3.63 11.32
CA LEU A 64 -21.24 -2.56 11.18
C LEU A 64 -20.75 -1.25 11.81
N ARG A 65 -20.22 -1.32 13.03
CA ARG A 65 -19.69 -0.15 13.74
C ARG A 65 -18.52 0.48 13.01
N TRP A 66 -17.55 -0.34 12.53
CA TRP A 66 -16.44 0.13 11.71
C TRP A 66 -16.92 0.87 10.46
N LEU A 67 -17.83 0.29 9.71
CA LEU A 67 -18.34 0.88 8.48
C LEU A 67 -19.04 2.22 8.74
N LYS A 68 -19.79 2.32 9.85
CA LYS A 68 -20.44 3.58 10.26
C LYS A 68 -19.41 4.65 10.61
N GLU A 69 -18.43 4.34 11.47
CA GLU A 69 -17.46 5.30 11.99
C GLU A 69 -16.41 5.70 10.95
N LYS A 70 -16.06 4.81 10.01
CA LYS A 70 -15.02 5.05 8.99
C LYS A 70 -15.58 5.41 7.60
N ALA A 71 -16.83 5.81 7.50
CA ALA A 71 -17.48 6.19 6.24
C ALA A 71 -16.77 7.36 5.50
N HIS A 72 -16.09 8.22 6.25
CA HIS A 72 -15.32 9.36 5.73
C HIS A 72 -13.98 9.00 5.08
N LYS A 73 -13.50 7.75 5.23
CA LYS A 73 -12.20 7.33 4.69
C LYS A 73 -12.20 7.31 3.17
N LYS A 74 -11.15 7.83 2.53
CA LYS A 74 -10.92 7.66 1.07
C LYS A 74 -10.90 6.19 0.64
N SER A 75 -10.39 5.28 1.50
CA SER A 75 -10.34 3.84 1.25
C SER A 75 -11.58 3.08 1.75
N TYR A 76 -12.69 3.77 2.01
CA TYR A 76 -13.92 3.16 2.54
C TYR A 76 -14.44 1.99 1.68
N ARG A 77 -14.42 2.16 0.35
CA ARG A 77 -14.84 1.10 -0.59
C ARG A 77 -14.01 -0.16 -0.48
N ASP A 78 -12.71 -0.01 -0.23
CA ASP A 78 -11.80 -1.14 -0.01
C ASP A 78 -12.11 -1.83 1.32
N ASP A 79 -12.36 -1.03 2.38
CA ASP A 79 -12.76 -1.56 3.69
C ASP A 79 -14.07 -2.36 3.57
N VAL A 80 -15.10 -1.82 2.89
CA VAL A 80 -16.37 -2.53 2.60
C VAL A 80 -16.12 -3.86 1.89
N SER A 81 -15.29 -3.86 0.85
CA SER A 81 -14.98 -5.07 0.08
C SER A 81 -14.31 -6.14 0.95
N ARG A 82 -13.30 -5.75 1.74
CA ARG A 82 -12.57 -6.68 2.61
C ARG A 82 -13.43 -7.17 3.78
N ILE A 83 -14.24 -6.30 4.39
CA ILE A 83 -15.18 -6.69 5.45
C ILE A 83 -16.19 -7.68 4.92
N ARG A 84 -16.81 -7.42 3.76
CA ARG A 84 -17.74 -8.34 3.11
C ARG A 84 -17.10 -9.72 2.87
N TRP A 85 -15.81 -9.72 2.47
CA TRP A 85 -15.06 -10.95 2.27
C TRP A 85 -14.86 -11.70 3.60
N PHE A 86 -14.40 -11.02 4.67
CA PHE A 86 -14.21 -11.65 5.97
C PHE A 86 -15.53 -12.14 6.61
N THR A 87 -16.62 -11.42 6.42
CA THR A 87 -17.94 -11.81 6.96
C THR A 87 -18.41 -13.17 6.45
N LYS A 88 -17.96 -13.61 5.25
CA LYS A 88 -18.24 -14.97 4.77
C LYS A 88 -17.64 -16.07 5.67
N HIS A 89 -16.60 -15.74 6.42
CA HIS A 89 -15.83 -16.68 7.25
C HIS A 89 -16.01 -16.46 8.75
N LEU A 90 -16.40 -15.25 9.16
CA LEU A 90 -16.43 -14.84 10.56
C LEU A 90 -17.84 -14.54 11.09
N ARG A 91 -18.86 -14.63 10.23
CA ARG A 91 -20.26 -14.36 10.63
C ARG A 91 -20.65 -15.14 11.87
N GLY A 92 -21.30 -14.46 12.83
CA GLY A 92 -21.79 -15.02 14.08
C GLY A 92 -20.71 -15.38 15.11
N ARG A 93 -19.41 -15.24 14.77
CA ARG A 93 -18.34 -15.44 15.74
C ARG A 93 -18.16 -14.22 16.62
N THR A 94 -17.85 -14.44 17.89
CA THR A 94 -17.48 -13.37 18.80
C THR A 94 -16.02 -12.98 18.62
N LEU A 95 -15.65 -11.73 18.93
CA LEU A 95 -14.28 -11.22 18.72
C LEU A 95 -13.22 -12.00 19.51
N ASP A 96 -13.56 -12.52 20.68
CA ASP A 96 -12.69 -13.38 21.49
C ASP A 96 -12.43 -14.76 20.84
N GLN A 97 -13.27 -15.21 19.94
CA GLN A 97 -13.08 -16.44 19.16
C GLN A 97 -12.19 -16.24 17.92
N VAL A 98 -11.94 -14.99 17.52
CA VAL A 98 -11.12 -14.70 16.34
C VAL A 98 -9.65 -14.74 16.73
N SER A 99 -8.99 -15.86 16.46
CA SER A 99 -7.58 -16.07 16.76
C SER A 99 -6.66 -15.72 15.57
N ARG A 100 -5.35 -15.61 15.85
CA ARG A 100 -4.31 -15.49 14.83
C ARG A 100 -4.38 -16.62 13.81
N ASP A 101 -4.43 -17.87 14.29
CA ASP A 101 -4.38 -19.05 13.43
C ASP A 101 -5.62 -19.15 12.54
N MET A 102 -6.79 -18.74 13.06
CA MET A 102 -7.99 -18.66 12.27
C MET A 102 -7.82 -17.69 11.09
N ILE A 103 -7.33 -16.48 11.34
CA ILE A 103 -7.13 -15.46 10.29
C ILE A 103 -6.05 -15.91 9.30
N ASP A 104 -4.94 -16.47 9.77
CA ASP A 104 -3.89 -17.01 8.92
C ASP A 104 -4.40 -18.16 8.04
N GLY A 105 -5.17 -19.08 8.61
CA GLY A 105 -5.80 -20.17 7.87
C GLY A 105 -6.79 -19.70 6.79
N ILE A 106 -7.63 -18.70 7.10
CA ILE A 106 -8.56 -18.11 6.12
C ILE A 106 -7.78 -17.45 4.97
N ILE A 107 -6.79 -16.61 5.29
CA ILE A 107 -5.99 -15.89 4.29
C ILE A 107 -5.15 -16.86 3.46
N SER A 108 -4.49 -17.81 4.07
CA SER A 108 -3.64 -18.78 3.38
C SER A 108 -4.43 -19.65 2.40
N ARG A 109 -5.64 -20.03 2.77
CA ARG A 109 -6.54 -20.85 1.92
C ARG A 109 -7.10 -20.06 0.74
N HIS A 110 -7.60 -18.85 0.98
CA HIS A 110 -8.34 -18.09 -0.02
C HIS A 110 -7.49 -17.08 -0.80
N HIS A 111 -6.33 -16.70 -0.29
CA HIS A 111 -5.37 -15.81 -0.93
C HIS A 111 -4.02 -16.47 -1.19
N ALA A 112 -3.99 -17.81 -1.38
CA ALA A 112 -2.76 -18.57 -1.63
C ALA A 112 -1.92 -17.98 -2.79
N ARG A 113 -2.58 -17.56 -3.87
CA ARG A 113 -1.95 -16.98 -5.07
C ARG A 113 -1.75 -15.47 -5.01
N SER A 114 -2.21 -14.82 -3.95
CA SER A 114 -2.03 -13.36 -3.78
C SER A 114 -0.63 -13.05 -3.26
N SER A 115 -0.11 -11.86 -3.63
CA SER A 115 1.14 -11.38 -3.07
C SER A 115 1.02 -11.21 -1.55
N ASP A 116 2.14 -11.38 -0.83
CA ASP A 116 2.19 -11.18 0.62
C ASP A 116 1.75 -9.78 1.03
N ARG A 117 2.07 -8.78 0.21
CA ARG A 117 1.58 -7.41 0.42
C ARG A 117 0.06 -7.32 0.35
N THR A 118 -0.59 -8.07 -0.56
CA THR A 118 -2.05 -8.13 -0.64
C THR A 118 -2.63 -8.78 0.62
N LYS A 119 -2.04 -9.89 1.08
CA LYS A 119 -2.45 -10.54 2.34
C LYS A 119 -2.36 -9.59 3.52
N ASP A 120 -1.28 -8.80 3.62
CA ASP A 120 -1.09 -7.80 4.65
C ASP A 120 -2.15 -6.69 4.65
N LEU A 121 -2.70 -6.31 3.49
CA LEU A 121 -3.79 -5.35 3.43
C LEU A 121 -5.09 -5.86 4.09
N TYR A 122 -5.36 -7.17 4.01
CA TYR A 122 -6.47 -7.79 4.71
C TYR A 122 -6.21 -7.83 6.22
N VAL A 123 -5.03 -8.27 6.62
CA VAL A 123 -4.63 -8.31 8.05
C VAL A 123 -4.60 -6.92 8.66
N ALA A 124 -4.16 -5.92 7.92
CA ALA A 124 -4.12 -4.53 8.39
C ALA A 124 -5.51 -4.00 8.76
N LEU A 125 -6.54 -4.35 7.99
CA LEU A 125 -7.92 -3.98 8.32
C LEU A 125 -8.39 -4.65 9.62
N ILE A 126 -8.21 -5.97 9.76
CA ILE A 126 -8.56 -6.68 11.00
C ILE A 126 -7.81 -6.10 12.20
N ARG A 127 -6.50 -5.93 12.07
CA ARG A 127 -5.67 -5.35 13.13
C ARG A 127 -6.15 -3.95 13.55
N ALA A 128 -6.54 -3.12 12.58
CA ALA A 128 -7.06 -1.79 12.87
C ALA A 128 -8.43 -1.85 13.57
N MET A 129 -9.33 -2.74 13.13
CA MET A 129 -10.64 -2.95 13.75
C MET A 129 -10.50 -3.47 15.18
N PHE A 130 -9.63 -4.44 15.42
CA PHE A 130 -9.37 -4.97 16.76
C PHE A 130 -8.73 -3.94 17.69
N ARG A 131 -7.86 -3.06 17.17
CA ARG A 131 -7.33 -1.93 17.95
C ARG A 131 -8.43 -0.96 18.37
N MET A 132 -9.39 -0.68 17.50
CA MET A 132 -10.54 0.14 17.88
C MET A 132 -11.44 -0.59 18.89
N ALA A 133 -11.68 -1.90 18.69
CA ALA A 133 -12.45 -2.70 19.62
C ALA A 133 -11.82 -2.74 21.02
N GLN A 134 -10.50 -2.67 21.11
CA GLN A 134 -9.80 -2.62 22.41
C GLN A 134 -9.81 -1.19 23.00
N ARG A 135 -9.38 -0.19 22.21
CA ARG A 135 -9.02 1.15 22.75
C ARG A 135 -10.19 2.13 22.78
N GLU A 136 -11.04 2.11 21.75
CA GLU A 136 -12.09 3.10 21.57
C GLU A 136 -13.47 2.54 21.97
N TRP A 137 -13.72 1.25 21.65
CA TRP A 137 -15.01 0.61 21.97
C TRP A 137 -14.99 -0.12 23.30
N GLU A 138 -13.80 -0.42 23.83
CA GLU A 138 -13.59 -1.17 25.08
C GLU A 138 -14.28 -2.55 25.10
N TRP A 139 -14.39 -3.19 23.93
CA TRP A 139 -15.08 -4.46 23.77
C TRP A 139 -14.25 -5.68 24.08
N ILE A 140 -12.92 -5.56 23.94
CA ILE A 140 -11.96 -6.66 24.16
C ILE A 140 -10.77 -6.16 24.97
N ASP A 141 -10.15 -7.04 25.72
CA ASP A 141 -8.96 -6.72 26.54
C ASP A 141 -7.66 -6.96 25.79
N GLN A 142 -7.62 -7.98 24.92
CA GLN A 142 -6.41 -8.37 24.20
C GLN A 142 -6.66 -8.46 22.69
N ILE A 143 -5.62 -8.09 21.92
CA ILE A 143 -5.62 -8.22 20.46
C ILE A 143 -4.76 -9.41 20.08
N PRO A 144 -5.25 -10.35 19.24
CA PRO A 144 -4.42 -11.42 18.71
C PRO A 144 -3.21 -10.88 17.94
N ALA A 145 -2.05 -11.49 18.10
CA ALA A 145 -0.82 -11.12 17.37
C ALA A 145 -0.90 -11.58 15.91
N PHE A 146 -1.68 -10.88 15.11
CA PHE A 146 -1.90 -11.22 13.69
C PHE A 146 -0.58 -11.22 12.90
N LYS A 147 -0.41 -12.23 12.03
CA LYS A 147 0.77 -12.45 11.20
C LYS A 147 1.00 -11.29 10.22
N THR A 148 2.25 -10.98 9.96
CA THR A 148 2.67 -10.15 8.83
C THR A 148 3.34 -11.06 7.81
N TYR A 149 2.91 -10.98 6.55
CA TYR A 149 3.36 -11.87 5.47
C TYR A 149 4.55 -11.29 4.72
N ALA A 150 4.48 -9.99 4.35
CA ALA A 150 5.56 -9.33 3.65
C ALA A 150 6.73 -9.06 4.60
N ARG A 151 7.83 -9.75 4.37
CA ARG A 151 9.14 -9.43 4.96
C ARG A 151 9.80 -8.43 4.04
N GLY A 152 10.29 -7.32 4.57
CA GLY A 152 10.84 -6.18 3.86
C GLY A 152 11.42 -6.53 2.48
N GLY A 153 10.85 -5.96 1.44
CA GLY A 153 11.28 -6.20 0.05
C GLY A 153 12.24 -5.12 -0.41
N LYS A 154 13.13 -5.48 -1.35
CA LYS A 154 13.93 -4.48 -2.08
C LYS A 154 12.98 -3.47 -2.72
N VAL A 155 13.25 -2.18 -2.54
CA VAL A 155 12.50 -1.13 -3.21
C VAL A 155 12.80 -1.24 -4.69
N ARG A 156 11.78 -1.61 -5.47
CA ARG A 156 11.90 -1.69 -6.92
C ARG A 156 11.92 -0.27 -7.49
N VAL A 157 12.98 0.07 -8.19
CA VAL A 157 13.04 1.27 -9.05
C VAL A 157 13.22 0.80 -10.48
N ARG A 158 12.16 0.94 -11.29
CA ARG A 158 12.17 0.65 -12.73
C ARG A 158 11.96 1.97 -13.46
N TYR A 159 12.83 2.28 -14.41
CA TYR A 159 12.73 3.47 -15.25
C TYR A 159 13.08 3.14 -16.70
N LEU A 160 12.65 3.98 -17.62
CA LEU A 160 12.97 3.88 -19.06
C LEU A 160 14.24 4.65 -19.37
N THR A 161 15.01 4.16 -20.34
CA THR A 161 15.97 5.00 -21.06
C THR A 161 15.22 6.00 -21.96
N HIS A 162 15.92 7.01 -22.48
CA HIS A 162 15.30 7.97 -23.41
C HIS A 162 14.79 7.25 -24.66
N ASP A 163 15.61 6.37 -25.25
CA ASP A 163 15.25 5.58 -26.44
C ASP A 163 14.02 4.69 -26.20
N GLN A 164 13.94 4.05 -25.03
CA GLN A 164 12.78 3.25 -24.66
C GLN A 164 11.52 4.11 -24.52
N ALA A 165 11.64 5.31 -23.96
CA ALA A 165 10.50 6.22 -23.82
C ALA A 165 10.02 6.73 -25.19
N GLU A 166 10.93 7.05 -26.09
CA GLU A 166 10.63 7.47 -27.47
C GLU A 166 9.94 6.33 -28.23
N ALA A 167 10.54 5.15 -28.26
CA ALA A 167 9.96 3.98 -28.92
C ALA A 167 8.55 3.65 -28.38
N LEU A 168 8.35 3.80 -27.07
CA LEU A 168 7.04 3.60 -26.45
C LEU A 168 6.04 4.65 -26.91
N MET A 169 6.41 5.93 -26.95
CA MET A 169 5.54 7.03 -27.39
C MET A 169 5.11 6.86 -28.84
N ASP A 170 5.98 6.38 -29.71
CA ASP A 170 5.68 6.13 -31.14
C ASP A 170 4.68 5.01 -31.36
N ARG A 171 4.57 4.06 -30.41
CA ARG A 171 3.59 2.97 -30.47
C ARG A 171 2.26 3.31 -29.83
N LEU A 172 2.14 4.48 -29.18
CA LEU A 172 0.91 4.88 -28.53
C LEU A 172 0.06 5.77 -29.45
N PRO A 173 -1.29 5.62 -29.40
CA PRO A 173 -2.18 6.56 -30.06
C PRO A 173 -2.04 7.94 -29.42
N ASP A 174 -2.27 9.00 -30.20
CA ASP A 174 -2.02 10.40 -29.80
C ASP A 174 -2.56 10.76 -28.42
N HIS A 175 -3.81 10.41 -28.13
CA HIS A 175 -4.42 10.72 -26.84
C HIS A 175 -3.71 10.08 -25.64
N GLN A 176 -3.05 8.92 -25.83
CA GLN A 176 -2.24 8.29 -24.77
C GLN A 176 -0.79 8.78 -24.78
N ARG A 177 -0.21 9.01 -25.94
CA ARG A 177 1.11 9.62 -26.09
C ARG A 177 1.20 10.94 -25.35
N GLU A 178 0.22 11.81 -25.49
CA GLU A 178 0.16 13.11 -24.81
C GLU A 178 0.13 12.95 -23.26
N VAL A 179 -0.64 12.00 -22.76
CA VAL A 179 -0.69 11.71 -21.30
C VAL A 179 0.65 11.17 -20.79
N VAL A 180 1.31 10.29 -21.54
CA VAL A 180 2.62 9.73 -21.19
C VAL A 180 3.69 10.82 -21.22
N MET A 181 3.70 11.65 -22.27
CA MET A 181 4.62 12.76 -22.41
C MET A 181 4.48 13.76 -21.25
N PHE A 182 3.23 14.10 -20.88
CA PHE A 182 2.98 14.96 -19.73
C PHE A 182 3.38 14.31 -18.39
N ALA A 183 3.19 13.00 -18.26
CA ALA A 183 3.64 12.25 -17.08
C ALA A 183 5.17 12.26 -16.94
N LEU A 184 5.92 12.09 -18.04
CA LEU A 184 7.38 12.16 -18.07
C LEU A 184 7.91 13.59 -17.86
N ALA A 185 7.16 14.60 -18.30
CA ALA A 185 7.54 16.01 -18.13
C ALA A 185 7.32 16.54 -16.71
N THR A 186 6.31 16.02 -15.99
CA THR A 186 5.85 16.57 -14.69
C THR A 186 6.03 15.64 -13.51
N GLY A 187 6.22 14.35 -13.75
CA GLY A 187 6.28 13.33 -12.69
C GLY A 187 4.97 13.13 -11.91
N LEU A 188 3.86 13.69 -12.36
CA LEU A 188 2.56 13.58 -11.69
C LEU A 188 2.03 12.15 -11.64
N ARG A 189 1.22 11.84 -10.63
CA ARG A 189 0.50 10.56 -10.55
C ARG A 189 -0.59 10.50 -11.62
N GLN A 190 -0.92 9.31 -12.13
CA GLN A 190 -1.94 9.11 -13.15
C GLN A 190 -3.25 9.83 -12.83
N GLY A 191 -3.77 9.66 -11.61
CA GLY A 191 -5.03 10.32 -11.22
C GLY A 191 -4.94 11.84 -11.34
N ASN A 192 -3.85 12.45 -10.88
CA ASN A 192 -3.66 13.89 -10.94
C ASN A 192 -3.58 14.41 -12.39
N ILE A 193 -3.04 13.62 -13.30
CA ILE A 193 -2.98 13.98 -14.73
C ILE A 193 -4.38 13.87 -15.36
N LEU A 194 -5.08 12.75 -15.12
CA LEU A 194 -6.36 12.47 -15.75
C LEU A 194 -7.49 13.37 -15.22
N ASP A 195 -7.39 13.79 -13.96
CA ASP A 195 -8.34 14.69 -13.29
C ASP A 195 -7.93 16.18 -13.42
N LEU A 196 -6.86 16.51 -14.19
CA LEU A 196 -6.40 17.87 -14.39
C LEU A 196 -7.41 18.65 -15.22
N THR A 197 -7.81 19.81 -14.70
CA THR A 197 -8.75 20.73 -15.33
C THR A 197 -8.10 22.06 -15.71
N TRP A 198 -8.67 22.78 -16.69
CA TRP A 198 -8.08 24.00 -17.24
C TRP A 198 -8.02 25.15 -16.23
N ASP A 199 -8.93 25.20 -15.26
CA ASP A 199 -8.93 26.21 -14.18
C ASP A 199 -7.74 26.03 -13.20
N ARG A 200 -7.08 24.86 -13.27
CA ARG A 200 -5.90 24.53 -12.46
C ARG A 200 -4.57 24.70 -13.20
N VAL A 201 -4.62 25.19 -14.44
CA VAL A 201 -3.45 25.38 -15.30
C VAL A 201 -3.26 26.83 -15.65
N ASP A 202 -2.21 27.43 -15.13
CA ASP A 202 -1.75 28.77 -15.49
C ASP A 202 -0.55 28.63 -16.44
N THR A 203 -0.80 28.75 -17.75
CA THR A 203 0.25 28.65 -18.77
C THR A 203 1.18 29.87 -18.80
N ALA A 204 0.70 31.04 -18.37
CA ALA A 204 1.50 32.25 -18.31
C ALA A 204 2.53 32.17 -17.19
N ARG A 205 2.12 31.72 -16.02
CA ARG A 205 3.02 31.45 -14.89
C ARG A 205 3.75 30.11 -14.98
N ARG A 206 3.39 29.27 -15.96
CA ARG A 206 3.95 27.94 -16.15
C ARG A 206 3.77 27.02 -14.93
N ILE A 207 2.56 27.02 -14.34
CA ILE A 207 2.24 26.22 -13.14
C ILE A 207 0.93 25.47 -13.33
N ALA A 208 0.92 24.21 -12.95
CA ALA A 208 -0.31 23.44 -12.72
C ALA A 208 -0.48 23.23 -11.22
N THR A 209 -1.70 23.40 -10.70
CA THR A 209 -2.00 23.23 -9.26
C THR A 209 -2.79 21.94 -9.04
N ILE A 210 -2.25 21.06 -8.20
CA ILE A 210 -2.96 19.88 -7.70
C ILE A 210 -3.52 20.24 -6.32
N GLN A 211 -4.86 20.23 -6.20
CA GLN A 211 -5.51 20.75 -5.00
C GLN A 211 -5.32 19.84 -3.77
N HIS A 212 -5.56 20.46 -2.62
CA HIS A 212 -5.66 19.74 -1.34
C HIS A 212 -6.72 18.64 -1.45
N GLY A 213 -6.36 17.42 -1.05
CA GLY A 213 -7.26 16.27 -1.16
C GLY A 213 -7.07 15.42 -2.42
N ASP A 214 -6.62 15.97 -3.54
CA ASP A 214 -6.33 15.22 -4.77
C ASP A 214 -4.93 14.57 -4.71
N THR A 215 -4.05 15.08 -3.87
CA THR A 215 -2.77 14.44 -3.59
C THR A 215 -2.94 13.27 -2.61
N LYS A 216 -2.10 12.25 -2.72
CA LYS A 216 -2.09 11.13 -1.75
C LYS A 216 -1.82 11.59 -0.31
N ASN A 217 -1.14 12.72 -0.17
CA ASN A 217 -0.72 13.28 1.11
C ASN A 217 -1.70 14.29 1.68
N GLY A 218 -2.66 14.77 0.87
CA GLY A 218 -3.64 15.77 1.25
C GLY A 218 -3.21 17.22 1.01
N ASP A 219 -1.93 17.54 0.86
CA ASP A 219 -1.44 18.91 0.68
C ASP A 219 -1.57 19.37 -0.79
N ALA A 220 -1.80 20.67 -1.03
CA ALA A 220 -1.75 21.21 -2.39
C ALA A 220 -0.32 21.17 -2.94
N LEU A 221 -0.18 20.94 -4.25
CA LEU A 221 1.11 20.86 -4.93
C LEU A 221 1.11 21.77 -6.16
N GLY A 222 1.98 22.78 -6.16
CA GLY A 222 2.33 23.54 -7.36
C GLY A 222 3.33 22.76 -8.21
N VAL A 223 3.01 22.53 -9.47
CA VAL A 223 3.84 21.75 -10.41
C VAL A 223 4.35 22.68 -11.49
N PRO A 224 5.64 22.97 -11.57
CA PRO A 224 6.20 23.76 -12.65
C PRO A 224 6.09 23.02 -13.98
N LEU A 225 5.75 23.76 -15.02
CA LEU A 225 5.54 23.27 -16.37
C LEU A 225 6.76 23.64 -17.24
N ASN A 226 7.51 22.63 -17.67
CA ASN A 226 8.56 22.80 -18.66
C ASN A 226 7.97 22.94 -20.09
N ASP A 227 8.82 23.22 -21.08
CA ASP A 227 8.36 23.45 -22.47
C ASP A 227 7.64 22.23 -23.07
N VAL A 228 8.07 21.01 -22.71
CA VAL A 228 7.41 19.79 -23.14
C VAL A 228 5.97 19.73 -22.60
N ALA A 229 5.78 20.01 -21.30
CA ALA A 229 4.46 20.02 -20.67
C ALA A 229 3.57 21.11 -21.28
N LEU A 230 4.11 22.31 -21.53
CA LEU A 230 3.39 23.40 -22.19
C LEU A 230 2.99 23.04 -23.63
N GLY A 231 3.88 22.40 -24.38
CA GLY A 231 3.59 21.91 -25.73
C GLY A 231 2.44 20.89 -25.74
N VAL A 232 2.43 19.95 -24.77
CA VAL A 232 1.31 19.03 -24.58
C VAL A 232 0.01 19.79 -24.30
N LEU A 233 0.02 20.73 -23.36
CA LEU A 233 -1.17 21.51 -23.00
C LEU A 233 -1.70 22.32 -24.20
N ALA A 234 -0.83 22.92 -24.99
CA ALA A 234 -1.21 23.63 -26.20
C ALA A 234 -1.96 22.71 -27.19
N ARG A 235 -1.48 21.49 -27.41
CA ARG A 235 -2.14 20.50 -28.28
C ARG A 235 -3.46 19.95 -27.72
N GLN A 236 -3.71 20.05 -26.40
CA GLN A 236 -4.98 19.68 -25.77
C GLN A 236 -5.99 20.82 -25.72
N ARG A 237 -5.55 22.08 -25.88
CA ARG A 237 -6.42 23.25 -25.79
C ARG A 237 -7.56 23.15 -26.78
N GLY A 238 -8.77 23.46 -26.35
CA GLY A 238 -9.99 23.42 -27.18
C GLY A 238 -10.66 22.05 -27.36
N LYS A 239 -10.02 20.95 -26.97
CA LYS A 239 -10.63 19.61 -27.10
C LYS A 239 -11.75 19.33 -26.10
N HIS A 240 -11.75 20.03 -24.95
CA HIS A 240 -12.79 19.90 -23.94
C HIS A 240 -12.86 21.16 -23.06
N LYS A 241 -14.09 21.51 -22.59
CA LYS A 241 -14.33 22.74 -21.84
C LYS A 241 -13.62 22.75 -20.45
N THR A 242 -13.59 21.64 -19.77
CA THR A 242 -13.09 21.55 -18.38
C THR A 242 -11.82 20.73 -18.21
N HIS A 243 -11.74 19.52 -18.76
CA HIS A 243 -10.61 18.60 -18.56
C HIS A 243 -9.54 18.77 -19.63
N VAL A 244 -8.29 18.63 -19.21
CA VAL A 244 -7.12 18.72 -20.11
C VAL A 244 -7.03 17.48 -20.99
N PHE A 245 -7.06 16.29 -20.37
CA PHE A 245 -6.87 15.03 -21.10
C PHE A 245 -8.19 14.32 -21.37
N THR A 246 -8.51 14.18 -22.66
CA THR A 246 -9.79 13.63 -23.09
C THR A 246 -9.62 12.68 -24.28
N TRP A 247 -10.62 11.86 -24.49
CA TRP A 247 -10.75 11.01 -25.67
C TRP A 247 -12.19 10.95 -26.13
N ARG A 248 -12.42 11.21 -27.44
CA ARG A 248 -13.78 11.29 -28.05
C ARG A 248 -14.71 12.20 -27.27
N GLY A 249 -14.23 13.38 -26.89
CA GLY A 249 -15.02 14.39 -26.17
C GLY A 249 -15.37 14.06 -24.74
N ARG A 250 -14.77 13.00 -24.13
CA ARG A 250 -14.97 12.61 -22.72
C ARG A 250 -13.66 12.61 -21.95
N PRO A 251 -13.67 12.98 -20.68
CA PRO A 251 -12.47 12.88 -19.82
C PRO A 251 -11.91 11.46 -19.78
N LEU A 252 -10.60 11.35 -19.94
CA LEU A 252 -9.90 10.07 -19.80
C LEU A 252 -9.97 9.59 -18.35
N ARG A 253 -10.37 8.32 -18.16
CA ARG A 253 -10.47 7.72 -16.82
C ARG A 253 -9.36 6.74 -16.49
N ASN A 254 -8.68 6.23 -17.52
CA ASN A 254 -7.60 5.26 -17.33
C ASN A 254 -6.66 5.28 -18.54
N ALA A 255 -5.38 5.43 -18.27
CA ALA A 255 -4.34 5.34 -19.30
C ALA A 255 -3.57 3.99 -19.24
N ASN A 256 -3.69 3.23 -18.13
CA ASN A 256 -3.12 1.88 -18.00
C ASN A 256 -4.09 0.81 -18.55
N ASN A 257 -4.33 0.82 -19.83
CA ASN A 257 -5.30 -0.03 -20.54
C ASN A 257 -4.61 -1.11 -21.40
N LYS A 258 -5.40 -1.80 -22.26
CA LYS A 258 -4.86 -2.83 -23.15
C LYS A 258 -3.86 -2.26 -24.17
N THR A 259 -4.12 -1.07 -24.70
CA THR A 259 -3.24 -0.39 -25.69
C THR A 259 -1.87 -0.07 -25.08
N TRP A 260 -1.84 0.47 -23.85
CA TRP A 260 -0.62 0.70 -23.09
C TRP A 260 0.22 -0.59 -22.96
N ARG A 261 -0.42 -1.69 -22.52
CA ARG A 261 0.26 -2.97 -22.35
C ARG A 261 0.75 -3.56 -23.66
N ALA A 262 -0.01 -3.39 -24.73
CA ALA A 262 0.39 -3.83 -26.07
C ALA A 262 1.60 -3.03 -26.59
N ALA A 263 1.63 -1.71 -26.37
CA ALA A 263 2.77 -0.86 -26.73
C ALA A 263 4.05 -1.26 -25.97
N LEU A 264 3.96 -1.47 -24.66
CA LEU A 264 5.10 -1.96 -23.87
C LEU A 264 5.65 -3.30 -24.39
N LYS A 265 4.76 -4.24 -24.69
CA LYS A 265 5.14 -5.55 -25.25
C LYS A 265 5.82 -5.40 -26.63
N ALA A 266 5.29 -4.55 -27.48
CA ALA A 266 5.83 -4.28 -28.81
C ALA A 266 7.21 -3.62 -28.79
N CYS A 267 7.53 -2.89 -27.71
CA CYS A 267 8.86 -2.28 -27.48
C CYS A 267 9.80 -3.20 -26.66
N GLY A 268 9.39 -4.42 -26.33
CA GLY A 268 10.20 -5.32 -25.48
C GLY A 268 10.40 -4.79 -24.05
N ILE A 269 9.53 -3.88 -23.59
CA ILE A 269 9.63 -3.29 -22.25
C ILE A 269 8.86 -4.18 -21.26
N GLU A 270 9.59 -5.00 -20.54
CA GLU A 270 9.02 -5.91 -19.54
C GLU A 270 8.97 -5.28 -18.14
N ASP A 271 8.04 -5.79 -17.31
CA ASP A 271 7.86 -5.41 -15.90
C ASP A 271 7.83 -3.88 -15.69
N PHE A 272 7.10 -3.17 -16.53
CA PHE A 272 6.93 -1.72 -16.45
C PHE A 272 5.46 -1.35 -16.21
N ARG A 273 5.22 -0.59 -15.14
CA ARG A 273 3.88 -0.17 -14.71
C ARG A 273 3.69 1.31 -15.00
N TRP A 274 2.46 1.77 -15.09
CA TRP A 274 2.18 3.20 -15.28
C TRP A 274 2.89 4.10 -14.24
N HIS A 275 2.93 3.69 -12.99
CA HIS A 275 3.59 4.48 -11.94
C HIS A 275 5.11 4.59 -12.13
N ASP A 276 5.69 3.70 -12.92
CA ASP A 276 7.13 3.73 -13.23
C ASP A 276 7.52 4.88 -14.16
N LEU A 277 6.54 5.54 -14.84
CA LEU A 277 6.78 6.82 -15.54
C LEU A 277 7.24 7.90 -14.57
N ARG A 278 6.65 7.96 -13.38
CA ARG A 278 7.10 8.88 -12.33
C ARG A 278 8.48 8.47 -11.76
N HIS A 279 8.77 7.18 -11.72
CA HIS A 279 10.11 6.70 -11.39
C HIS A 279 11.11 7.10 -12.47
N THR A 280 10.72 7.04 -13.75
CA THR A 280 11.53 7.48 -14.89
C THR A 280 11.84 8.97 -14.79
N TRP A 281 10.84 9.82 -14.61
CA TRP A 281 11.00 11.26 -14.41
C TRP A 281 11.96 11.57 -13.25
N ALA A 282 11.79 10.93 -12.10
CA ALA A 282 12.67 11.13 -10.95
C ALA A 282 14.10 10.64 -11.20
N SER A 283 14.25 9.52 -11.91
CA SER A 283 15.58 8.97 -12.27
C SER A 283 16.30 9.88 -13.25
N TRP A 284 15.61 10.40 -14.27
CA TRP A 284 16.19 11.33 -15.22
C TRP A 284 16.63 12.66 -14.57
N LEU A 285 15.82 13.20 -13.67
CA LEU A 285 16.22 14.39 -12.91
C LEU A 285 17.45 14.12 -12.04
N ARG A 286 17.54 12.96 -11.41
CA ARG A 286 18.75 12.59 -10.63
C ARG A 286 19.97 12.35 -11.52
N GLN A 287 19.81 11.79 -12.72
CA GLN A 287 20.90 11.65 -13.70
C GLN A 287 21.41 12.99 -14.22
N ASN A 288 20.57 14.03 -14.17
CA ASN A 288 20.92 15.43 -14.45
C ASN A 288 21.28 16.21 -13.16
N ASP A 289 21.74 15.53 -12.12
CA ASP A 289 22.27 16.09 -10.88
C ASP A 289 21.31 16.99 -10.07
N VAL A 290 19.99 16.92 -10.33
CA VAL A 290 18.99 17.65 -9.53
C VAL A 290 19.10 17.23 -8.07
N PRO A 291 19.29 18.16 -7.11
CA PRO A 291 19.42 17.82 -5.69
C PRO A 291 18.23 17.06 -5.14
N THR A 292 18.48 16.17 -4.18
CA THR A 292 17.42 15.31 -3.60
C THR A 292 16.27 16.11 -2.98
N TRP A 293 16.56 17.24 -2.31
CA TRP A 293 15.55 18.10 -1.73
C TRP A 293 14.68 18.81 -2.78
N VAL A 294 15.27 19.27 -3.89
CA VAL A 294 14.52 19.82 -5.03
C VAL A 294 13.58 18.76 -5.62
N LEU A 295 14.11 17.54 -5.83
CA LEU A 295 13.33 16.44 -6.32
C LEU A 295 12.17 16.09 -5.37
N GLN A 296 12.39 16.18 -4.05
CA GLN A 296 11.37 15.96 -3.03
C GLN A 296 10.22 16.96 -3.17
N GLU A 297 10.53 18.23 -3.31
CA GLU A 297 9.54 19.30 -3.49
C GLU A 297 8.79 19.15 -4.82
N LEU A 298 9.49 19.04 -5.93
CA LEU A 298 8.90 18.83 -7.26
C LEU A 298 7.95 17.63 -7.29
N GLY A 299 8.31 16.56 -6.61
CA GLY A 299 7.50 15.35 -6.54
C GLY A 299 6.41 15.38 -5.48
N GLY A 300 6.43 16.33 -4.54
CA GLY A 300 5.51 16.36 -3.41
C GLY A 300 5.62 15.10 -2.54
N TRP A 301 6.85 14.67 -2.21
CA TRP A 301 7.09 13.60 -1.25
C TRP A 301 7.26 14.12 0.16
N LYS A 302 6.56 13.51 1.13
CA LYS A 302 6.60 13.94 2.55
C LYS A 302 7.93 13.65 3.25
N SER A 303 8.71 12.70 2.78
CA SER A 303 9.97 12.34 3.42
C SER A 303 11.08 12.11 2.41
N GLU A 304 12.27 12.50 2.79
CA GLU A 304 13.50 12.24 2.05
C GLU A 304 13.73 10.74 1.77
N THR A 305 13.34 9.87 2.71
CA THR A 305 13.44 8.41 2.56
C THR A 305 12.75 7.92 1.27
N MET A 306 11.66 8.59 0.85
CA MET A 306 10.97 8.24 -0.40
C MET A 306 11.78 8.63 -1.64
N VAL A 307 12.64 9.62 -1.54
CA VAL A 307 13.47 10.14 -2.64
C VAL A 307 14.85 9.47 -2.66
N ARG A 308 15.36 9.04 -1.52
CA ARG A 308 16.65 8.33 -1.39
C ARG A 308 16.76 7.09 -2.29
N ARG A 309 15.64 6.50 -2.67
CA ARG A 309 15.60 5.41 -3.66
C ARG A 309 16.20 5.75 -5.02
N TYR A 310 16.31 7.05 -5.35
CA TYR A 310 16.91 7.56 -6.58
C TYR A 310 18.33 8.09 -6.37
N ALA A 311 18.82 8.16 -5.14
CA ALA A 311 20.11 8.77 -4.81
C ALA A 311 21.29 8.11 -5.54
N HIS A 312 21.20 6.78 -5.75
CA HIS A 312 22.24 6.01 -6.43
C HIS A 312 22.23 6.15 -7.96
N MET A 313 21.27 6.87 -8.54
CA MET A 313 21.14 7.04 -10.00
C MET A 313 22.14 8.05 -10.57
N SER A 314 22.80 8.84 -9.73
CA SER A 314 23.85 9.74 -10.15
C SER A 314 25.03 9.61 -9.18
N VAL A 315 26.08 8.92 -9.63
CA VAL A 315 27.36 8.86 -8.89
C VAL A 315 28.26 10.02 -9.30
N LYS A 316 28.06 10.58 -10.50
CA LYS A 316 28.90 11.68 -11.05
C LYS A 316 28.93 12.91 -10.16
N HIS A 317 27.79 13.26 -9.51
CA HIS A 317 27.72 14.42 -8.61
C HIS A 317 28.54 14.22 -7.31
N LEU A 318 28.97 13.00 -7.01
CA LEU A 318 29.84 12.71 -5.86
C LEU A 318 31.33 12.86 -6.21
N GLN A 319 31.66 12.81 -7.49
CA GLN A 319 33.06 12.89 -7.96
C GLN A 319 33.77 14.16 -7.47
N PRO A 320 33.21 15.39 -7.56
CA PRO A 320 33.87 16.60 -7.05
C PRO A 320 34.16 16.56 -5.55
N TYR A 321 33.38 15.82 -4.78
CA TYR A 321 33.62 15.64 -3.33
C TYR A 321 34.67 14.57 -3.07
N ALA A 322 34.67 13.50 -3.85
CA ALA A 322 35.71 12.47 -3.77
C ALA A 322 37.09 13.03 -4.16
N ASP A 323 37.13 13.92 -5.16
CA ASP A 323 38.34 14.56 -5.64
C ASP A 323 38.93 15.56 -4.63
N GLN A 324 38.18 16.00 -3.63
CA GLN A 324 38.66 16.82 -2.53
C GLN A 324 39.56 16.05 -1.55
N LEU A 325 39.53 14.72 -1.62
CA LEU A 325 40.38 13.88 -0.77
C LEU A 325 41.79 13.82 -1.32
N ILE A 326 42.66 14.79 -0.93
CA ILE A 326 44.04 14.84 -1.31
C ILE A 326 44.83 14.00 -0.31
N PHE A 327 45.37 12.87 -0.78
CA PHE A 327 46.38 12.13 -0.02
C PHE A 327 47.76 12.62 -0.47
N PRO A 328 48.71 12.85 0.45
CA PRO A 328 50.09 13.13 0.10
C PRO A 328 50.81 11.83 -0.33
N VAL A 329 50.31 11.19 -1.38
CA VAL A 329 50.98 10.03 -2.01
C VAL A 329 51.32 10.44 -3.40
N THR A 330 52.62 10.58 -3.65
CA THR A 330 53.16 10.70 -5.01
C THR A 330 52.74 9.45 -5.78
N PRO A 331 52.08 9.55 -6.93
CA PRO A 331 51.74 8.37 -7.71
C PRO A 331 53.04 7.81 -8.33
N GLU A 332 53.68 6.88 -7.64
CA GLU A 332 54.64 6.01 -8.28
C GLU A 332 53.86 5.01 -9.15
N ASN A 333 53.99 5.24 -10.45
CA ASN A 333 53.56 4.38 -11.57
C ASN A 333 52.11 3.83 -11.55
N PRO A 334 51.28 4.26 -12.50
CA PRO A 334 50.05 3.53 -12.73
C PRO A 334 50.36 2.10 -13.18
N PRO A 335 49.62 1.09 -12.71
CA PRO A 335 49.82 -0.28 -13.17
C PRO A 335 49.65 -0.33 -14.68
N LYS A 336 50.65 -0.86 -15.37
CA LYS A 336 50.61 -1.07 -16.84
C LYS A 336 49.33 -1.89 -17.16
N PRO A 337 48.58 -1.54 -18.21
CA PRO A 337 47.43 -2.31 -18.62
C PRO A 337 47.87 -3.74 -18.90
N GLN A 338 47.33 -4.68 -18.14
CA GLN A 338 47.51 -6.10 -18.41
C GLN A 338 46.89 -6.42 -19.76
N LYS A 339 47.74 -6.86 -20.72
CA LYS A 339 47.25 -7.43 -21.98
C LYS A 339 46.27 -8.56 -21.68
N ALA A 340 45.12 -8.51 -22.31
CA ALA A 340 44.14 -9.56 -22.28
C ALA A 340 44.81 -10.90 -22.63
N ALA A 341 44.75 -11.87 -21.75
CA ALA A 341 45.21 -13.23 -22.00
C ALA A 341 44.22 -13.91 -22.95
N GLU A 342 44.75 -14.50 -24.02
CA GLU A 342 44.02 -15.37 -24.93
C GLU A 342 43.52 -16.61 -24.21
N PRO A 343 42.39 -17.20 -24.62
CA PRO A 343 41.81 -18.36 -23.97
C PRO A 343 42.58 -19.64 -24.30
N ALA A 344 43.30 -20.19 -23.33
CA ALA A 344 43.89 -21.52 -23.40
C ALA A 344 42.86 -22.61 -23.09
N GLY A 345 42.94 -23.65 -23.92
CA GLY A 345 41.95 -24.73 -23.99
C GLY A 345 41.77 -25.59 -22.74
N HIS A 346 40.67 -26.26 -22.78
CA HIS A 346 40.20 -27.30 -21.83
C HIS A 346 41.24 -28.35 -21.49
N LYS A 347 41.44 -28.60 -20.18
CA LYS A 347 41.72 -29.96 -19.66
C LYS A 347 41.03 -30.11 -18.31
N ASN A 348 40.24 -31.17 -18.21
CA ASN A 348 39.55 -31.68 -17.04
C ASN A 348 40.51 -32.01 -15.89
N GLY A 349 40.11 -31.70 -14.65
CA GLY A 349 40.75 -32.22 -13.44
C GLY A 349 39.95 -31.81 -12.20
N HIS A 350 39.23 -32.78 -11.64
CA HIS A 350 38.55 -32.65 -10.34
C HIS A 350 39.54 -32.38 -9.22
N SER A 351 39.28 -31.40 -8.40
CA SER A 351 39.78 -31.36 -7.00
C SER A 351 38.90 -30.39 -6.19
N GLU A 352 38.24 -30.99 -5.20
CA GLU A 352 37.49 -30.28 -4.17
C GLU A 352 38.41 -29.42 -3.33
N CYS A 353 38.06 -28.16 -3.12
CA CYS A 353 38.65 -27.36 -2.05
C CYS A 353 37.56 -26.52 -1.38
N ARG A 354 37.18 -26.91 -0.16
CA ARG A 354 36.31 -26.16 0.75
C ARG A 354 37.07 -24.97 1.34
N PRO A 355 36.51 -23.75 1.38
CA PRO A 355 37.12 -22.68 2.17
C PRO A 355 36.66 -22.78 3.65
N ARG A 356 37.63 -22.78 4.54
CA ARG A 356 37.47 -22.62 6.00
C ARG A 356 37.02 -21.18 6.29
N LEU A 357 35.88 -21.02 6.94
CA LEU A 357 35.47 -19.79 7.61
C LEU A 357 36.24 -19.65 8.93
N THR A 358 37.03 -18.62 9.06
CA THR A 358 37.61 -18.22 10.36
C THR A 358 36.69 -17.14 10.96
N LEU A 359 35.99 -17.49 12.02
CA LEU A 359 35.31 -16.56 12.92
C LEU A 359 36.36 -15.75 13.67
N VAL A 360 36.28 -14.43 13.56
CA VAL A 360 36.92 -13.52 14.52
C VAL A 360 35.82 -12.98 15.42
N ALA A 361 35.89 -13.36 16.68
CA ALA A 361 35.03 -12.92 17.77
C ALA A 361 35.51 -11.58 18.34
N GLY A 362 34.54 -10.78 18.79
CA GLY A 362 34.69 -9.87 19.93
C GLY A 362 35.11 -8.45 19.57
N THR A 363 34.32 -7.48 19.92
CA THR A 363 34.26 -6.90 21.28
C THR A 363 33.12 -5.87 21.34
N ASP A 364 32.40 -5.94 22.43
CA ASP A 364 31.44 -4.92 22.91
C ASP A 364 32.06 -3.53 23.01
N LEU A 365 31.27 -2.50 22.71
CA LEU A 365 31.30 -1.24 23.44
C LEU A 365 29.92 -0.58 23.40
N ASN A 366 29.31 -0.58 24.58
CA ASN A 366 28.24 0.36 24.98
C ASN A 366 28.72 1.81 24.86
N HIS A 367 27.87 2.64 24.26
CA HIS A 367 27.36 3.89 24.87
C HIS A 367 26.20 4.40 24.04
#